data_08671b54be12a5b2c4c275bb47c5e030
#
_entry.id   08671b54be12a5b2c4c275bb47c5e030
#
_cell.length_a   1.000
_cell.length_b   1.000
_cell.length_c   1.000
_cell.angle_alpha   90.00
_cell.angle_beta   90.00
_cell.angle_gamma   90.00
#
_symmetry.space_group_name_H-M   'P 1'
#
loop_
_entity.id
_entity.type
_entity.pdbx_description
1 polymer ?
#
loop_
_entity_poly.entity_id
_entity_poly.type
_entity_poly.pdbx_seq_one_letter_code
_entity_poly.pdbx_strand_id
1 'polypeptide(L)'
;MNFQSIIKKWYVILICAIVCASGLYFEKSQIHTVVPQTGDMTYIRVVHFNTVPVFTANQTSTEIDVTNLMKAWSNLTELNSQIEANFDMSKMNAEWDKTADSQKMKWLGEHFRVQNMGPGLYELIIQFTKQDAKDSQYIKENSADLMDAYEAYFSKSAALVTNDTSLKTVKEIQNINEDKVVSKENIEKKYAIIGFILGALVGVVVVMAWNAKKQLVKH
;
A
#
# COMPACT_ATOMS: atom_id res chain seq x y z
N MET A 1 4.46 -57.33 -19.99
CA MET A 1 3.75 -56.46 -19.03
C MET A 1 2.34 -56.24 -19.55
N ASN A 2 1.30 -56.69 -18.84
CA ASN A 2 -0.04 -56.71 -19.40
C ASN A 2 -0.75 -55.37 -19.08
N PHE A 3 -0.86 -54.48 -20.05
CA PHE A 3 -1.50 -53.15 -19.93
C PHE A 3 -2.94 -53.24 -19.38
N GLN A 4 -3.64 -54.34 -19.70
CA GLN A 4 -4.98 -54.62 -19.15
C GLN A 4 -5.02 -54.73 -17.62
N SER A 5 -3.92 -55.12 -16.97
CA SER A 5 -3.89 -55.22 -15.50
C SER A 5 -3.76 -53.86 -14.81
N ILE A 6 -3.20 -52.87 -15.50
CA ILE A 6 -3.12 -51.48 -15.04
C ILE A 6 -4.51 -50.84 -15.12
N ILE A 7 -5.21 -51.06 -16.22
CA ILE A 7 -6.58 -50.56 -16.43
C ILE A 7 -7.55 -51.13 -15.38
N LYS A 8 -7.43 -52.42 -15.04
CA LYS A 8 -8.28 -53.01 -13.99
C LYS A 8 -8.08 -52.42 -12.58
N LYS A 9 -6.94 -51.75 -12.33
CA LYS A 9 -6.61 -51.16 -11.02
C LYS A 9 -6.51 -49.63 -11.08
N TRP A 10 -7.18 -49.01 -12.02
CA TRP A 10 -7.19 -47.56 -12.20
C TRP A 10 -7.58 -46.80 -10.91
N TYR A 11 -8.45 -47.40 -10.08
CA TYR A 11 -8.87 -46.81 -8.81
C TYR A 11 -7.71 -46.60 -7.82
N VAL A 12 -6.67 -47.45 -7.85
CA VAL A 12 -5.47 -47.29 -7.02
C VAL A 12 -4.70 -46.04 -7.46
N ILE A 13 -4.56 -45.86 -8.78
CA ILE A 13 -3.90 -44.68 -9.35
C ILE A 13 -4.67 -43.42 -8.98
N LEU A 14 -6.00 -43.45 -9.06
CA LEU A 14 -6.86 -42.33 -8.71
C LEU A 14 -6.76 -41.97 -7.23
N ILE A 15 -6.78 -42.96 -6.33
CA ILE A 15 -6.62 -42.76 -4.90
C ILE A 15 -5.27 -42.09 -4.59
N CYS A 16 -4.17 -42.61 -5.15
CA CYS A 16 -2.84 -42.01 -4.99
C CYS A 16 -2.81 -40.54 -5.49
N ALA A 17 -3.42 -40.29 -6.65
CA ALA A 17 -3.52 -38.94 -7.20
C ALA A 17 -4.28 -37.97 -6.28
N ILE A 18 -5.44 -38.39 -5.74
CA ILE A 18 -6.25 -37.56 -4.84
C ILE A 18 -5.52 -37.32 -3.54
N VAL A 19 -4.89 -38.35 -2.94
CA VAL A 19 -4.15 -38.17 -1.65
C VAL A 19 -2.98 -37.22 -1.83
N CYS A 20 -2.18 -37.33 -2.88
CA CYS A 20 -1.09 -36.42 -3.14
C CYS A 20 -1.57 -35.00 -3.46
N ALA A 21 -2.64 -34.86 -4.23
CA ALA A 21 -3.24 -33.56 -4.53
C ALA A 21 -3.75 -32.85 -3.26
N SER A 22 -4.48 -33.59 -2.42
CA SER A 22 -5.00 -33.08 -1.16
C SER A 22 -3.88 -32.69 -0.19
N GLY A 23 -2.84 -33.51 -0.06
CA GLY A 23 -1.69 -33.24 0.80
C GLY A 23 -0.99 -31.93 0.39
N LEU A 24 -0.67 -31.74 -0.88
CA LEU A 24 -0.03 -30.52 -1.37
C LEU A 24 -0.96 -29.30 -1.34
N TYR A 25 -2.25 -29.49 -1.56
CA TYR A 25 -3.23 -28.43 -1.40
C TYR A 25 -3.25 -27.91 0.04
N PHE A 26 -3.39 -28.81 1.04
CA PHE A 26 -3.42 -28.41 2.44
C PHE A 26 -2.10 -27.80 2.91
N GLU A 27 -0.96 -28.36 2.52
CA GLU A 27 0.35 -27.77 2.86
C GLU A 27 0.48 -26.33 2.34
N LYS A 28 0.04 -26.06 1.12
CA LYS A 28 0.16 -24.75 0.49
C LYS A 28 -0.95 -23.77 0.87
N SER A 29 -2.11 -24.25 1.29
CA SER A 29 -3.18 -23.40 1.83
C SER A 29 -2.81 -22.77 3.18
N GLN A 30 -1.89 -23.39 3.91
CA GLN A 30 -1.38 -22.87 5.19
C GLN A 30 -0.29 -21.79 5.02
N ILE A 31 0.25 -21.63 3.81
CA ILE A 31 1.30 -20.63 3.55
C ILE A 31 0.66 -19.29 3.22
N HIS A 32 0.37 -18.52 4.26
CA HIS A 32 0.07 -17.10 4.12
C HIS A 32 1.38 -16.35 3.89
N THR A 33 1.67 -15.94 2.67
CA THR A 33 2.78 -15.04 2.40
C THR A 33 2.32 -13.63 2.78
N VAL A 34 2.78 -13.16 3.92
CA VAL A 34 2.75 -11.73 4.24
C VAL A 34 3.72 -11.07 3.26
N VAL A 35 3.21 -10.34 2.28
CA VAL A 35 4.06 -9.44 1.48
C VAL A 35 4.21 -8.20 2.34
N PRO A 36 5.41 -7.94 2.90
CA PRO A 36 5.64 -6.70 3.61
C PRO A 36 5.46 -5.58 2.59
N GLN A 37 4.38 -4.84 2.72
CA GLN A 37 4.25 -3.55 2.06
C GLN A 37 4.99 -2.54 2.94
N THR A 38 5.42 -1.44 2.34
CA THR A 38 6.20 -0.42 3.06
C THR A 38 5.51 0.09 4.33
N GLY A 39 4.20 -0.12 4.44
CA GLY A 39 3.39 0.38 5.55
C GLY A 39 3.24 1.90 5.52
N ASP A 40 3.65 2.53 4.40
CA ASP A 40 3.55 3.96 4.22
C ASP A 40 2.10 4.36 3.99
N MET A 41 1.70 5.42 4.65
CA MET A 41 0.37 6.02 4.50
C MET A 41 0.52 7.31 3.72
N THR A 42 -0.16 7.41 2.58
CA THR A 42 -0.14 8.59 1.74
C THR A 42 -1.56 9.08 1.51
N TYR A 43 -1.79 10.34 1.83
CA TYR A 43 -3.05 11.03 1.60
C TYR A 43 -2.78 12.16 0.62
N ILE A 44 -3.59 12.26 -0.42
CA ILE A 44 -3.43 13.22 -1.49
C ILE A 44 -4.75 13.92 -1.72
N ARG A 45 -4.71 15.26 -1.72
CA ARG A 45 -5.84 16.09 -2.12
C ARG A 45 -5.40 17.00 -3.26
N VAL A 46 -6.08 16.92 -4.39
CA VAL A 46 -5.85 17.80 -5.52
C VAL A 46 -6.80 18.99 -5.39
N VAL A 47 -6.23 20.18 -5.31
CA VAL A 47 -6.98 21.42 -5.17
C VAL A 47 -6.72 22.33 -6.36
N HIS A 48 -7.77 23.02 -6.81
CA HIS A 48 -7.64 24.07 -7.80
C HIS A 48 -7.72 25.43 -7.09
N PHE A 49 -6.72 26.22 -7.31
CA PHE A 49 -6.62 27.57 -6.81
C PHE A 49 -6.58 28.54 -7.97
N ASN A 50 -7.49 29.52 -7.97
CA ASN A 50 -7.54 30.49 -9.06
C ASN A 50 -6.39 31.50 -8.88
N THR A 51 -5.25 31.21 -9.49
CA THR A 51 -4.13 32.16 -9.57
C THR A 51 -4.50 33.25 -10.55
N VAL A 52 -5.15 34.32 -10.08
CA VAL A 52 -5.29 35.54 -10.87
C VAL A 52 -3.91 36.14 -11.02
N PRO A 53 -3.35 36.25 -12.23
CA PRO A 53 -2.05 36.85 -12.42
C PRO A 53 -2.12 38.29 -11.91
N VAL A 54 -1.22 38.66 -10.99
CA VAL A 54 -1.03 40.06 -10.60
C VAL A 54 -0.40 40.74 -11.81
N PHE A 55 -1.23 41.44 -12.58
CA PHE A 55 -0.74 42.28 -13.68
C PHE A 55 0.01 43.47 -13.07
N THR A 56 1.32 43.41 -13.06
CA THR A 56 2.13 44.63 -12.97
C THR A 56 2.20 45.23 -14.38
N ALA A 57 2.00 46.52 -14.51
CA ALA A 57 1.72 47.25 -15.73
C ALA A 57 2.74 47.09 -16.88
N ASN A 58 3.78 46.34 -16.76
CA ASN A 58 4.83 46.13 -17.75
C ASN A 58 5.46 44.73 -17.83
N GLN A 59 4.82 43.69 -17.29
CA GLN A 59 5.38 42.33 -17.33
C GLN A 59 4.33 41.28 -17.75
N THR A 60 4.80 40.37 -18.64
CA THR A 60 4.12 39.08 -18.89
C THR A 60 3.69 38.45 -17.60
N SER A 61 2.43 37.99 -17.56
CA SER A 61 1.85 37.31 -16.40
C SER A 61 2.76 36.18 -15.92
N THR A 62 3.42 36.39 -14.80
CA THR A 62 4.19 35.33 -14.14
C THR A 62 3.22 34.62 -13.22
N GLU A 63 2.99 33.35 -13.45
CA GLU A 63 2.23 32.50 -12.56
C GLU A 63 2.95 32.43 -11.22
N ILE A 64 2.23 32.70 -10.13
CA ILE A 64 2.80 32.64 -8.79
C ILE A 64 2.82 31.17 -8.34
N ASP A 65 4.02 30.62 -8.22
CA ASP A 65 4.18 29.29 -7.62
C ASP A 65 4.23 29.40 -6.09
N VAL A 66 3.16 28.95 -5.45
CA VAL A 66 3.04 28.95 -3.98
C VAL A 66 3.82 27.80 -3.30
N THR A 67 4.40 26.88 -4.08
CA THR A 67 5.10 25.70 -3.53
C THR A 67 6.28 26.08 -2.64
N ASN A 68 7.06 27.09 -3.06
CA ASN A 68 8.20 27.56 -2.29
C ASN A 68 7.78 28.36 -1.05
N LEU A 69 6.64 29.06 -1.12
CA LEU A 69 6.09 29.75 0.01
C LEU A 69 5.73 28.78 1.15
N MET A 70 5.16 27.64 0.82
CA MET A 70 4.78 26.59 1.77
C MET A 70 5.96 25.97 2.51
N LYS A 71 7.16 26.04 1.91
CA LYS A 71 8.41 25.54 2.51
C LYS A 71 9.13 26.57 3.37
N ALA A 72 8.66 27.83 3.36
CA ALA A 72 9.28 28.87 4.16
C ALA A 72 9.15 28.58 5.64
N TRP A 73 10.20 28.84 6.43
CA TRP A 73 10.24 28.58 7.87
C TRP A 73 9.08 29.19 8.63
N SER A 74 8.74 30.44 8.32
CA SER A 74 7.62 31.15 8.97
C SER A 74 6.28 30.43 8.77
N ASN A 75 6.07 29.90 7.57
CA ASN A 75 4.86 29.19 7.24
C ASN A 75 4.81 27.80 7.90
N LEU A 76 5.93 27.08 7.95
CA LEU A 76 6.01 25.81 8.67
C LEU A 76 5.79 26.01 10.18
N THR A 77 6.23 27.12 10.77
CA THR A 77 5.94 27.44 12.16
C THR A 77 4.45 27.64 12.40
N GLU A 78 3.74 28.29 11.47
CA GLU A 78 2.29 28.42 11.53
C GLU A 78 1.58 27.08 11.40
N LEU A 79 2.00 26.24 10.43
CA LEU A 79 1.49 24.88 10.26
C LEU A 79 1.69 24.07 11.54
N ASN A 80 2.88 24.15 12.15
CA ASN A 80 3.18 23.47 13.41
C ASN A 80 2.17 23.87 14.49
N SER A 81 1.96 25.16 14.67
CA SER A 81 1.03 25.67 15.71
C SER A 81 -0.41 25.19 15.49
N GLN A 82 -0.86 25.13 14.24
CA GLN A 82 -2.20 24.65 13.90
C GLN A 82 -2.34 23.14 14.13
N ILE A 83 -1.33 22.35 13.77
CA ILE A 83 -1.37 20.91 13.93
C ILE A 83 -1.24 20.53 15.41
N GLU A 84 -0.29 21.10 16.16
CA GLU A 84 -0.13 20.84 17.60
C GLU A 84 -1.36 21.25 18.42
N ALA A 85 -2.12 22.24 17.98
CA ALA A 85 -3.34 22.66 18.68
C ALA A 85 -4.50 21.65 18.53
N ASN A 86 -4.53 20.86 17.46
CA ASN A 86 -5.66 20.01 17.11
C ASN A 86 -5.34 18.52 17.14
N PHE A 87 -4.06 18.13 17.09
CA PHE A 87 -3.64 16.74 16.97
C PHE A 87 -2.55 16.38 17.97
N ASP A 88 -2.58 15.15 18.44
CA ASP A 88 -1.54 14.58 19.31
C ASP A 88 -0.33 14.17 18.47
N MET A 89 0.62 15.08 18.33
CA MET A 89 1.82 14.85 17.54
C MET A 89 2.71 13.74 18.08
N SER A 90 2.64 13.43 19.37
CA SER A 90 3.40 12.33 19.98
C SER A 90 2.95 10.95 19.46
N LYS A 91 1.74 10.84 18.92
CA LYS A 91 1.24 9.63 18.24
C LYS A 91 1.70 9.52 16.79
N MET A 92 1.98 10.65 16.15
CA MET A 92 2.51 10.70 14.78
C MET A 92 4.02 10.54 14.75
N ASN A 93 4.72 11.14 15.73
CA ASN A 93 6.17 11.05 15.91
C ASN A 93 6.50 10.83 17.38
N ALA A 94 7.08 9.68 17.73
CA ALA A 94 7.35 9.29 19.11
C ALA A 94 8.30 10.25 19.87
N GLU A 95 9.16 10.96 19.14
CA GLU A 95 10.15 11.87 19.73
C GLU A 95 9.70 13.35 19.70
N TRP A 96 8.45 13.60 19.32
CA TRP A 96 7.96 14.98 19.08
C TRP A 96 8.24 15.95 20.24
N ASP A 97 7.89 15.54 21.46
CA ASP A 97 8.02 16.39 22.64
C ASP A 97 9.47 16.69 23.04
N LYS A 98 10.41 15.86 22.57
CA LYS A 98 11.85 16.02 22.83
C LYS A 98 12.58 16.68 21.65
N THR A 99 11.89 16.84 20.53
CA THR A 99 12.45 17.35 19.28
C THR A 99 12.56 18.86 19.31
N ALA A 100 13.74 19.40 18.95
CA ALA A 100 13.93 20.83 18.82
C ALA A 100 13.09 21.41 17.68
N ASP A 101 12.66 22.66 17.80
CA ASP A 101 11.76 23.29 16.81
C ASP A 101 12.30 23.24 15.38
N SER A 102 13.60 23.38 15.20
CA SER A 102 14.22 23.24 13.87
C SER A 102 14.04 21.87 13.25
N GLN A 103 14.04 20.82 14.05
CA GLN A 103 13.83 19.46 13.60
C GLN A 103 12.33 19.16 13.38
N LYS A 104 11.46 19.77 14.20
CA LYS A 104 10.00 19.74 13.98
C LYS A 104 9.63 20.33 12.63
N MET A 105 10.19 21.52 12.30
CA MET A 105 9.95 22.16 11.00
C MET A 105 10.46 21.31 9.83
N LYS A 106 11.62 20.70 9.99
CA LYS A 106 12.16 19.77 8.97
C LYS A 106 11.23 18.58 8.78
N TRP A 107 10.80 17.96 9.85
CA TRP A 107 9.87 16.81 9.83
C TRP A 107 8.56 17.20 9.15
N LEU A 108 7.97 18.36 9.50
CA LEU A 108 6.76 18.84 8.83
C LEU A 108 6.96 19.03 7.33
N GLY A 109 8.07 19.64 6.90
CA GLY A 109 8.37 19.84 5.48
C GLY A 109 8.60 18.56 4.71
N GLU A 110 9.00 17.48 5.38
CA GLU A 110 9.18 16.15 4.78
C GLU A 110 7.85 15.41 4.64
N HIS A 111 6.92 15.58 5.60
CA HIS A 111 5.66 14.86 5.67
C HIS A 111 4.47 15.60 5.04
N PHE A 112 4.51 16.93 5.03
CA PHE A 112 3.48 17.79 4.45
C PHE A 112 4.05 18.52 3.23
N ARG A 113 3.68 18.06 2.05
CA ARG A 113 4.26 18.55 0.80
C ARG A 113 3.20 19.11 -0.12
N VAL A 114 3.58 20.11 -0.89
CA VAL A 114 2.78 20.66 -1.99
C VAL A 114 3.54 20.44 -3.29
N GLN A 115 2.85 19.99 -4.30
CA GLN A 115 3.36 19.84 -5.65
C GLN A 115 2.51 20.65 -6.62
N ASN A 116 3.15 21.47 -7.45
CA ASN A 116 2.48 22.16 -8.54
C ASN A 116 2.29 21.18 -9.70
N MET A 117 1.04 20.99 -10.13
CA MET A 117 0.65 20.09 -11.22
C MET A 117 0.36 20.84 -12.53
N GLY A 118 0.36 22.16 -12.49
CA GLY A 118 0.06 23.04 -13.61
C GLY A 118 -0.64 24.32 -13.15
N PRO A 119 -1.09 25.16 -14.08
CA PRO A 119 -1.69 26.45 -13.74
C PRO A 119 -2.84 26.33 -12.75
N GLY A 120 -2.64 26.85 -11.55
CA GLY A 120 -3.62 26.85 -10.45
C GLY A 120 -3.96 25.47 -9.89
N LEU A 121 -3.31 24.40 -10.32
CA LEU A 121 -3.58 23.03 -9.85
C LEU A 121 -2.46 22.56 -8.93
N TYR A 122 -2.80 22.22 -7.69
CA TYR A 122 -1.86 21.79 -6.67
C TYR A 122 -2.27 20.45 -6.08
N GLU A 123 -1.27 19.66 -5.75
CA GLU A 123 -1.42 18.43 -5.03
C GLU A 123 -0.88 18.61 -3.61
N LEU A 124 -1.78 18.50 -2.62
CA LEU A 124 -1.44 18.49 -1.20
C LEU A 124 -1.19 17.05 -0.80
N ILE A 125 -0.01 16.77 -0.28
CA ILE A 125 0.43 15.43 0.06
C ILE A 125 0.79 15.37 1.53
N ILE A 126 0.15 14.44 2.27
CA ILE A 126 0.55 14.05 3.61
C ILE A 126 1.07 12.62 3.53
N GLN A 127 2.30 12.39 3.95
CA GLN A 127 2.92 11.07 3.86
C GLN A 127 3.63 10.71 5.16
N PHE A 128 3.29 9.55 5.71
CA PHE A 128 3.97 8.95 6.86
C PHE A 128 4.58 7.62 6.44
N THR A 129 5.82 7.39 6.84
CA THR A 129 6.42 6.08 6.71
C THR A 129 6.08 5.22 7.93
N LYS A 130 6.15 3.90 7.79
CA LYS A 130 5.94 2.97 8.91
C LYS A 130 6.93 3.21 10.07
N GLN A 131 8.10 3.73 9.77
CA GLN A 131 9.14 4.01 10.77
C GLN A 131 8.86 5.29 11.56
N ASP A 132 8.25 6.27 10.90
CA ASP A 132 7.97 7.58 11.50
C ASP A 132 6.69 7.58 12.33
N ALA A 133 5.71 6.79 11.91
CA ALA A 133 4.40 6.73 12.55
C ALA A 133 4.42 5.80 13.78
N LYS A 134 4.27 6.37 14.98
CA LYS A 134 4.11 5.60 16.21
C LYS A 134 2.76 4.88 16.27
N ASP A 135 1.70 5.55 15.86
CA ASP A 135 0.32 5.06 15.91
C ASP A 135 -0.36 5.22 14.55
N SER A 136 -0.25 4.20 13.72
CA SER A 136 -0.85 4.19 12.38
C SER A 136 -2.39 4.26 12.43
N GLN A 137 -3.01 3.74 13.48
CA GLN A 137 -4.45 3.79 13.64
C GLN A 137 -4.93 5.22 13.91
N TYR A 138 -4.21 5.93 14.78
CA TYR A 138 -4.50 7.34 15.05
C TYR A 138 -4.41 8.20 13.78
N ILE A 139 -3.37 7.99 12.96
CA ILE A 139 -3.19 8.72 11.70
C ILE A 139 -4.35 8.44 10.74
N LYS A 140 -4.78 7.18 10.63
CA LYS A 140 -5.92 6.81 9.77
C LYS A 140 -7.22 7.48 10.20
N GLU A 141 -7.52 7.42 11.49
CA GLU A 141 -8.75 7.97 12.06
C GLU A 141 -8.82 9.49 11.91
N ASN A 142 -7.67 10.17 11.93
CA ASN A 142 -7.57 11.63 11.85
C ASN A 142 -7.11 12.13 10.46
N SER A 143 -6.98 11.27 9.47
CA SER A 143 -6.42 11.63 8.17
C SER A 143 -7.21 12.69 7.41
N ALA A 144 -8.53 12.64 7.48
CA ALA A 144 -9.41 13.62 6.85
C ALA A 144 -9.26 15.00 7.51
N ASP A 145 -9.34 15.04 8.83
CA ASP A 145 -9.22 16.29 9.60
C ASP A 145 -7.82 16.90 9.46
N LEU A 146 -6.79 16.04 9.39
CA LEU A 146 -5.41 16.47 9.15
C LEU A 146 -5.24 17.08 7.75
N MET A 147 -5.89 16.49 6.75
CA MET A 147 -5.88 17.02 5.38
C MET A 147 -6.67 18.33 5.29
N ASP A 148 -7.79 18.45 6.00
CA ASP A 148 -8.59 19.68 6.08
C ASP A 148 -7.79 20.82 6.75
N ALA A 149 -7.07 20.52 7.83
CA ALA A 149 -6.18 21.50 8.48
C ALA A 149 -5.06 21.92 7.53
N TYR A 150 -4.49 20.99 6.77
CA TYR A 150 -3.44 21.29 5.82
C TYR A 150 -3.95 22.09 4.61
N GLU A 151 -5.14 21.82 4.11
CA GLU A 151 -5.80 22.61 3.05
C GLU A 151 -6.11 24.04 3.54
N ALA A 152 -6.62 24.19 4.76
CA ALA A 152 -6.89 25.50 5.35
C ALA A 152 -5.60 26.34 5.48
N TYR A 153 -4.51 25.70 5.92
CA TYR A 153 -3.20 26.33 5.97
C TYR A 153 -2.70 26.73 4.57
N PHE A 154 -2.84 25.84 3.57
CA PHE A 154 -2.49 26.15 2.18
C PHE A 154 -3.29 27.32 1.65
N SER A 155 -4.61 27.34 1.85
CA SER A 155 -5.50 28.40 1.43
C SER A 155 -5.08 29.75 2.03
N LYS A 156 -4.81 29.77 3.33
CA LYS A 156 -4.37 30.99 4.05
C LYS A 156 -3.04 31.50 3.50
N SER A 157 -2.08 30.60 3.28
CA SER A 157 -0.76 30.96 2.75
C SER A 157 -0.84 31.46 1.31
N ALA A 158 -1.65 30.83 0.47
CA ALA A 158 -1.86 31.23 -0.91
C ALA A 158 -2.57 32.60 -1.00
N ALA A 159 -3.51 32.89 -0.11
CA ALA A 159 -4.22 34.17 -0.04
C ALA A 159 -3.28 35.36 0.23
N LEU A 160 -2.13 35.15 0.88
CA LEU A 160 -1.14 36.19 1.11
C LEU A 160 -0.52 36.74 -0.19
N VAL A 161 -0.52 35.95 -1.26
CA VAL A 161 0.10 36.31 -2.54
C VAL A 161 -0.89 36.56 -3.66
N THR A 162 -2.15 36.12 -3.53
CA THR A 162 -3.11 36.14 -4.65
C THR A 162 -4.38 36.94 -4.38
N ASN A 163 -4.67 37.36 -3.18
CA ASN A 163 -5.96 37.97 -2.76
C ASN A 163 -7.21 37.11 -3.05
N ASP A 164 -7.04 35.88 -3.51
CA ASP A 164 -8.13 34.94 -3.72
C ASP A 164 -8.03 33.80 -2.70
N THR A 165 -9.11 33.54 -1.99
CA THR A 165 -9.20 32.50 -0.96
C THR A 165 -10.07 31.32 -1.41
N SER A 166 -10.57 31.35 -2.64
CA SER A 166 -11.44 30.30 -3.16
C SER A 166 -10.64 29.09 -3.63
N LEU A 167 -10.51 28.09 -2.77
CA LEU A 167 -10.04 26.76 -3.15
C LEU A 167 -11.21 25.89 -3.54
N LYS A 168 -10.99 25.08 -4.56
CA LYS A 168 -11.91 24.04 -4.96
C LYS A 168 -11.21 22.69 -4.94
N THR A 169 -11.64 21.80 -4.07
CA THR A 169 -11.17 20.40 -4.10
C THR A 169 -11.62 19.72 -5.38
N VAL A 170 -10.68 19.17 -6.12
CA VAL A 170 -10.92 18.49 -7.40
C VAL A 170 -10.99 17.00 -7.21
N LYS A 171 -10.07 16.45 -6.38
CA LYS A 171 -9.95 15.00 -6.15
C LYS A 171 -9.29 14.72 -4.82
N GLU A 172 -9.75 13.66 -4.18
CA GLU A 172 -9.13 13.11 -2.98
C GLU A 172 -8.71 11.66 -3.23
N ILE A 173 -7.50 11.33 -2.83
CA ILE A 173 -6.93 9.99 -2.95
C ILE A 173 -6.35 9.61 -1.59
N GLN A 174 -6.79 8.48 -1.08
CA GLN A 174 -6.21 7.88 0.11
C GLN A 174 -5.53 6.57 -0.30
N ASN A 175 -4.24 6.48 -0.06
CA ASN A 175 -3.47 5.27 -0.33
C ASN A 175 -2.77 4.84 0.96
N ILE A 176 -3.28 3.77 1.54
CA ILE A 176 -2.72 3.18 2.74
C ILE A 176 -2.08 1.87 2.33
N ASN A 177 -0.75 1.85 2.27
CA ASN A 177 0.02 0.65 2.02
C ASN A 177 0.18 -0.15 3.31
N GLU A 178 -0.90 -0.82 3.72
CA GLU A 178 -0.83 -1.78 4.83
C GLU A 178 -0.23 -3.11 4.37
N ASP A 179 0.38 -3.82 5.34
CA ASP A 179 0.77 -5.21 5.14
C ASP A 179 -0.49 -6.01 4.75
N LYS A 180 -0.65 -6.26 3.47
CA LYS A 180 -1.71 -7.13 2.98
C LYS A 180 -1.26 -8.57 3.15
N VAL A 181 -2.04 -9.33 3.88
CA VAL A 181 -2.02 -10.79 3.75
C VAL A 181 -2.55 -11.11 2.37
N VAL A 182 -1.64 -11.20 1.41
CA VAL A 182 -2.00 -11.69 0.08
C VAL A 182 -2.05 -13.19 0.19
N SER A 183 -3.27 -13.76 0.28
CA SER A 183 -3.44 -15.14 -0.15
C SER A 183 -3.03 -15.15 -1.62
N LYS A 184 -1.97 -15.88 -1.95
CA LYS A 184 -1.56 -16.05 -3.34
C LYS A 184 -2.69 -16.82 -4.04
N GLU A 185 -3.64 -16.09 -4.61
CA GLU A 185 -4.70 -16.69 -5.39
C GLU A 185 -4.11 -17.73 -6.35
N ASN A 186 -4.56 -18.96 -6.20
CA ASN A 186 -4.27 -20.10 -7.02
C ASN A 186 -2.91 -20.83 -6.85
N ILE A 187 -2.09 -20.54 -5.84
CA ILE A 187 -0.91 -21.38 -5.59
C ILE A 187 -1.34 -22.77 -5.15
N GLU A 188 -2.24 -22.87 -4.17
CA GLU A 188 -2.78 -24.14 -3.72
C GLU A 188 -3.38 -24.95 -4.85
N LYS A 189 -4.11 -24.33 -5.80
CA LYS A 189 -4.67 -24.99 -6.98
C LYS A 189 -3.58 -25.52 -7.92
N LYS A 190 -2.51 -24.74 -8.15
CA LYS A 190 -1.38 -25.19 -8.97
C LYS A 190 -0.67 -26.39 -8.34
N TYR A 191 -0.43 -26.34 -7.02
CA TYR A 191 0.19 -27.45 -6.30
C TYR A 191 -0.72 -28.68 -6.20
N ALA A 192 -2.04 -28.51 -6.10
CA ALA A 192 -2.99 -29.62 -6.20
C ALA A 192 -2.91 -30.34 -7.56
N ILE A 193 -2.80 -29.60 -8.66
CA ILE A 193 -2.63 -30.19 -10.00
C ILE A 193 -1.30 -30.95 -10.09
N ILE A 194 -0.21 -30.36 -9.60
CA ILE A 194 1.11 -31.02 -9.57
C ILE A 194 1.04 -32.29 -8.73
N GLY A 195 0.43 -32.21 -7.53
CA GLY A 195 0.22 -33.36 -6.65
C GLY A 195 -0.59 -34.47 -7.31
N PHE A 196 -1.62 -34.11 -8.06
CA PHE A 196 -2.44 -35.07 -8.81
C PHE A 196 -1.62 -35.83 -9.87
N ILE A 197 -0.80 -35.13 -10.63
CA ILE A 197 0.07 -35.75 -11.66
C ILE A 197 1.13 -36.65 -11.00
N LEU A 198 1.81 -36.18 -9.97
CA LEU A 198 2.82 -36.95 -9.22
C LEU A 198 2.18 -38.19 -8.57
N GLY A 199 1.03 -38.02 -7.93
CA GLY A 199 0.31 -39.13 -7.31
C GLY A 199 -0.16 -40.16 -8.31
N ALA A 200 -0.56 -39.77 -9.53
CA ALA A 200 -0.89 -40.68 -10.59
C ALA A 200 0.34 -41.51 -11.03
N LEU A 201 1.50 -40.87 -11.16
CA LEU A 201 2.75 -41.57 -11.49
C LEU A 201 3.14 -42.60 -10.42
N VAL A 202 3.08 -42.19 -9.13
CA VAL A 202 3.30 -43.08 -7.99
C VAL A 202 2.30 -44.24 -8.01
N GLY A 203 1.04 -43.98 -8.24
CA GLY A 203 0.00 -45.00 -8.36
C GLY A 203 0.29 -46.03 -9.44
N VAL A 204 0.79 -45.62 -10.59
CA VAL A 204 1.23 -46.55 -11.68
C VAL A 204 2.37 -47.44 -11.19
N VAL A 205 3.38 -46.87 -10.52
CA VAL A 205 4.51 -47.66 -9.97
C VAL A 205 4.04 -48.68 -8.94
N VAL A 206 3.13 -48.27 -8.05
CA VAL A 206 2.52 -49.18 -7.04
C VAL A 206 1.79 -50.32 -7.68
N VAL A 207 0.98 -50.06 -8.71
CA VAL A 207 0.26 -51.10 -9.46
C VAL A 207 1.22 -52.05 -10.18
N MET A 208 2.31 -51.53 -10.76
CA MET A 208 3.35 -52.32 -11.37
C MET A 208 4.06 -53.26 -10.39
N ALA A 209 4.49 -52.72 -9.25
CA ALA A 209 5.14 -53.48 -8.18
C ALA A 209 4.21 -54.58 -7.61
N TRP A 210 2.93 -54.24 -7.41
CA TRP A 210 1.94 -55.23 -6.96
C TRP A 210 1.75 -56.38 -7.95
N ASN A 211 1.74 -56.08 -9.27
CA ASN A 211 1.59 -57.11 -10.28
C ASN A 211 2.84 -57.96 -10.40
N ALA A 212 4.05 -57.39 -10.27
CA ALA A 212 5.33 -58.11 -10.26
C ALA A 212 5.39 -59.10 -9.07
N LYS A 213 4.99 -58.66 -7.86
CA LYS A 213 4.94 -59.50 -6.67
C LYS A 213 3.98 -60.67 -6.85
N LYS A 214 2.81 -60.49 -7.48
CA LYS A 214 1.87 -61.59 -7.75
C LYS A 214 2.39 -62.62 -8.76
N GLN A 215 3.29 -62.23 -9.66
CA GLN A 215 3.94 -63.16 -10.59
C GLN A 215 5.00 -63.99 -9.91
N LEU A 216 5.77 -63.39 -8.97
CA LEU A 216 6.83 -64.10 -8.21
C LEU A 216 6.26 -65.14 -7.21
N VAL A 217 5.03 -64.96 -6.72
CA VAL A 217 4.39 -65.89 -5.78
C VAL A 217 3.69 -67.06 -6.51
N LYS A 218 3.57 -67.01 -7.85
CA LYS A 218 2.94 -68.08 -8.66
C LYS A 218 3.94 -69.07 -9.25
N HIS A 219 5.23 -68.86 -9.03
CA HIS A 219 6.30 -69.79 -9.33
C HIS A 219 6.87 -70.38 -8.04
#